data_b95285028bb4acfd0e01af324cfdf4ff
#
_entry.id   b95285028bb4acfd0e01af324cfdf4ff
#
_cell.length_a   1.000
_cell.length_b   1.000
_cell.length_c   1.000
_cell.angle_alpha   90.00
_cell.angle_beta   90.00
_cell.angle_gamma   90.00
#
_symmetry.space_group_name_H-M   'P 1'
#
loop_
_entity.id
_entity.type
_entity.pdbx_description
1 polymer ?
#
loop_
_entity_poly.entity_id
_entity_poly.type
_entity_poly.pdbx_seq_one_letter_code
_entity_poly.pdbx_strand_id
1 'polypeptide(L)'
;MIFNQLKDFTVIDTETTGLSKYRRITEFAAIKFRNGHPISRYDILINPRIAIPMETVKINQIDDNMVKNAPTICEVSDDIYRILGDDILVAHNAKFDVEGLNNRLVQGLRNKWVDTLEIFKQTLTISSYSLSSISRHLGLEEIQTHRALDDCDMTVKCLSLIEKPYKINIHDELIAVGNYKCSDIKPTEFRCDTLNGVHCVITGSVDGVSRLDIHKAIVNHGGTIGTSVIIKTRYLITGDYGCGNSKLNKAQMKMRNNENIEIIDFHTFNEMFSLGL
;
A
#
# COMPACT_ATOMS: atom_id res chain seq x y z
N MET A 1 7.92 8.24 28.02
CA MET A 1 8.08 7.12 27.06
C MET A 1 6.76 6.91 26.31
N ILE A 2 6.81 6.52 25.06
CA ILE A 2 5.61 6.29 24.23
C ILE A 2 4.67 5.28 24.88
N PHE A 3 5.23 4.25 25.50
CA PHE A 3 4.48 3.19 26.20
C PHE A 3 3.61 3.70 27.38
N ASN A 4 3.91 4.88 27.90
CA ASN A 4 3.09 5.51 28.95
C ASN A 4 2.00 6.41 28.36
N GLN A 5 2.19 6.90 27.13
CA GLN A 5 1.26 7.81 26.46
C GLN A 5 0.28 7.04 25.54
N LEU A 6 0.77 6.00 24.88
CA LEU A 6 -0.02 5.06 24.09
C LEU A 6 0.02 3.69 24.76
N LYS A 7 -1.10 3.23 25.29
CA LYS A 7 -1.20 1.92 25.95
C LYS A 7 -1.32 0.79 24.92
N ASP A 8 -2.14 1.02 23.92
CA ASP A 8 -2.47 0.06 22.87
C ASP A 8 -2.12 0.65 21.51
N PHE A 9 -1.21 0.01 20.81
CA PHE A 9 -0.74 0.44 19.49
C PHE A 9 -0.04 -0.73 18.78
N THR A 10 0.20 -0.57 17.50
CA THR A 10 0.95 -1.53 16.69
C THR A 10 2.10 -0.82 15.98
N VAL A 11 3.34 -1.26 16.23
CA VAL A 11 4.52 -0.81 15.47
C VAL A 11 4.53 -1.56 14.16
N ILE A 12 4.71 -0.86 13.06
CA ILE A 12 4.76 -1.44 11.71
C ILE A 12 6.00 -0.97 10.95
N ASP A 13 6.40 -1.78 9.98
CA ASP A 13 7.39 -1.44 8.98
C ASP A 13 7.11 -2.21 7.69
N THR A 14 7.52 -1.65 6.54
CA THR A 14 7.36 -2.28 5.23
C THR A 14 8.62 -2.18 4.40
N GLU A 15 9.04 -3.30 3.81
CA GLU A 15 9.99 -3.28 2.71
C GLU A 15 9.26 -3.22 1.37
N THR A 16 9.87 -2.56 0.40
CA THR A 16 9.20 -2.28 -0.86
C THR A 16 10.15 -2.43 -2.06
N THR A 17 9.60 -2.46 -3.26
CA THR A 17 10.38 -2.49 -4.52
C THR A 17 11.06 -1.16 -4.86
N GLY A 18 11.07 -0.18 -3.95
CA GLY A 18 11.72 1.12 -4.12
C GLY A 18 10.92 2.27 -3.52
N LEU A 19 11.34 3.51 -3.79
CA LEU A 19 10.80 4.70 -3.14
C LEU A 19 9.67 5.39 -3.92
N SER A 20 9.38 4.96 -5.14
CA SER A 20 8.38 5.61 -5.98
C SER A 20 6.97 5.47 -5.41
N LYS A 21 6.06 6.34 -5.81
CA LYS A 21 4.64 6.22 -5.46
C LYS A 21 3.96 4.95 -6.02
N TYR A 22 4.62 4.24 -6.92
CA TYR A 22 4.16 2.98 -7.51
C TYR A 22 4.82 1.75 -6.89
N ARG A 23 5.65 1.97 -5.84
CA ARG A 23 6.31 0.87 -5.11
C ARG A 23 5.31 -0.20 -4.69
N ARG A 24 5.77 -1.44 -4.66
CA ARG A 24 5.00 -2.57 -4.13
C ARG A 24 5.67 -3.09 -2.88
N ILE A 25 4.87 -3.60 -1.96
CA ILE A 25 5.36 -4.16 -0.71
C ILE A 25 5.97 -5.53 -0.99
N THR A 26 7.16 -5.76 -0.45
CA THR A 26 7.90 -7.03 -0.53
C THR A 26 7.99 -7.74 0.82
N GLU A 27 7.83 -6.99 1.93
CA GLU A 27 7.75 -7.52 3.28
C GLU A 27 6.86 -6.59 4.12
N PHE A 28 6.12 -7.16 5.05
CA PHE A 28 5.37 -6.42 6.06
C PHE A 28 5.60 -7.04 7.41
N ALA A 29 5.90 -6.20 8.41
CA ALA A 29 6.01 -6.62 9.79
C ALA A 29 5.18 -5.74 10.73
N ALA A 30 4.78 -6.34 11.84
CA ALA A 30 4.04 -5.68 12.90
C ALA A 30 4.37 -6.24 14.27
N ILE A 31 4.51 -5.36 15.27
CA ILE A 31 4.61 -5.72 16.70
C ILE A 31 3.46 -5.06 17.43
N LYS A 32 2.56 -5.86 17.96
CA LYS A 32 1.36 -5.39 18.66
C LYS A 32 1.61 -5.21 20.14
N PHE A 33 1.22 -4.07 20.67
CA PHE A 33 1.36 -3.71 22.07
C PHE A 33 0.00 -3.57 22.77
N ARG A 34 -0.08 -4.07 23.99
CA ARG A 34 -1.20 -3.86 24.92
C ARG A 34 -0.68 -3.48 26.28
N ASN A 35 -1.23 -2.41 26.86
CA ASN A 35 -0.74 -1.84 28.13
C ASN A 35 0.79 -1.58 28.11
N GLY A 36 1.34 -1.21 26.96
CA GLY A 36 2.77 -0.94 26.80
C GLY A 36 3.65 -2.19 26.69
N HIS A 37 3.09 -3.40 26.64
CA HIS A 37 3.84 -4.65 26.50
C HIS A 37 3.58 -5.29 25.14
N PRO A 38 4.62 -5.85 24.47
CA PRO A 38 4.44 -6.56 23.23
C PRO A 38 3.70 -7.88 23.47
N ILE A 39 2.62 -8.11 22.72
CA ILE A 39 1.78 -9.30 22.86
C ILE A 39 1.78 -10.19 21.62
N SER A 40 2.13 -9.65 20.46
CA SER A 40 2.13 -10.40 19.20
C SER A 40 3.13 -9.79 18.23
N ARG A 41 3.72 -10.66 17.41
CA ARG A 41 4.62 -10.31 16.31
C ARG A 41 4.09 -10.94 15.04
N TYR A 42 4.19 -10.23 13.95
CA TYR A 42 3.83 -10.71 12.61
C TYR A 42 4.89 -10.26 11.63
N ASP A 43 5.30 -11.16 10.77
CA ASP A 43 6.29 -10.91 9.73
C ASP A 43 5.97 -11.79 8.53
N ILE A 44 5.93 -11.20 7.33
CA ILE A 44 5.62 -11.92 6.12
C ILE A 44 6.26 -11.31 4.89
N LEU A 45 6.93 -12.14 4.09
CA LEU A 45 7.34 -11.80 2.74
C LEU A 45 6.12 -11.77 1.82
N ILE A 46 6.10 -10.81 0.91
CA ILE A 46 4.98 -10.57 -0.01
C ILE A 46 5.50 -10.57 -1.45
N ASN A 47 4.84 -11.32 -2.32
CA ASN A 47 5.14 -11.32 -3.74
C ASN A 47 4.63 -10.02 -4.39
N PRO A 48 5.52 -9.12 -4.85
CA PRO A 48 5.11 -7.86 -5.45
C PRO A 48 4.54 -8.00 -6.86
N ARG A 49 4.62 -9.20 -7.47
CA ARG A 49 4.22 -9.47 -8.86
C ARG A 49 4.92 -8.59 -9.91
N ILE A 50 6.07 -8.04 -9.55
CA ILE A 50 6.99 -7.33 -10.45
C ILE A 50 8.41 -7.66 -10.03
N ALA A 51 9.37 -7.52 -10.94
CA ALA A 51 10.78 -7.68 -10.60
C ALA A 51 11.23 -6.64 -9.57
N ILE A 52 12.03 -7.07 -8.60
CA ILE A 52 12.60 -6.19 -7.58
C ILE A 52 13.90 -5.58 -8.13
N PRO A 53 13.99 -4.23 -8.20
CA PRO A 53 15.18 -3.56 -8.70
C PRO A 53 16.43 -3.93 -7.87
N MET A 54 17.54 -4.17 -8.54
CA MET A 54 18.78 -4.58 -7.89
C MET A 54 19.29 -3.57 -6.85
N GLU A 55 19.00 -2.27 -7.04
CA GLU A 55 19.31 -1.22 -6.07
C GLU A 55 18.58 -1.45 -4.75
N THR A 56 17.34 -1.89 -4.82
CA THR A 56 16.52 -2.22 -3.63
C THR A 56 17.02 -3.50 -2.97
N VAL A 57 17.35 -4.53 -3.75
CA VAL A 57 17.92 -5.79 -3.24
C VAL A 57 19.22 -5.55 -2.46
N LYS A 58 20.05 -4.58 -2.89
CA LYS A 58 21.27 -4.22 -2.17
C LYS A 58 21.01 -3.61 -0.78
N ILE A 59 19.83 -3.04 -0.57
CA ILE A 59 19.45 -2.39 0.70
C ILE A 59 18.82 -3.42 1.65
N ASN A 60 17.71 -4.05 1.24
CA ASN A 60 16.88 -4.91 2.09
C ASN A 60 17.16 -6.41 1.92
N GLN A 61 18.01 -6.78 0.97
CA GLN A 61 18.41 -8.16 0.66
C GLN A 61 17.23 -9.07 0.29
N ILE A 62 16.08 -8.51 -0.11
CA ILE A 62 14.93 -9.25 -0.59
C ILE A 62 14.99 -9.30 -2.11
N ASP A 63 15.18 -10.49 -2.67
CA ASP A 63 15.23 -10.73 -4.11
C ASP A 63 13.99 -11.47 -4.63
N ASP A 64 13.88 -11.56 -5.96
CA ASP A 64 12.77 -12.23 -6.62
C ASP A 64 12.62 -13.70 -6.21
N ASN A 65 13.73 -14.40 -5.88
CA ASN A 65 13.69 -15.80 -5.47
C ASN A 65 13.06 -15.98 -4.10
N MET A 66 13.27 -15.03 -3.19
CA MET A 66 12.69 -15.06 -1.84
C MET A 66 11.17 -14.88 -1.89
N VAL A 67 10.69 -14.02 -2.78
CA VAL A 67 9.26 -13.66 -2.83
C VAL A 67 8.44 -14.42 -3.87
N LYS A 68 9.05 -15.21 -4.76
CA LYS A 68 8.36 -15.89 -5.87
C LYS A 68 7.21 -16.80 -5.43
N ASN A 69 7.36 -17.45 -4.28
CA ASN A 69 6.36 -18.35 -3.70
C ASN A 69 5.62 -17.71 -2.49
N ALA A 70 5.94 -16.46 -2.17
CA ALA A 70 5.23 -15.72 -1.13
C ALA A 70 3.82 -15.34 -1.60
N PRO A 71 2.88 -15.18 -0.68
CA PRO A 71 1.54 -14.69 -1.01
C PRO A 71 1.62 -13.25 -1.53
N THR A 72 0.63 -12.85 -2.32
CA THR A 72 0.44 -11.46 -2.72
C THR A 72 -0.14 -10.64 -1.58
N ILE A 73 -0.07 -9.31 -1.68
CA ILE A 73 -0.67 -8.40 -0.69
C ILE A 73 -2.18 -8.63 -0.53
N CYS A 74 -2.89 -8.99 -1.61
CA CYS A 74 -4.32 -9.29 -1.57
C CYS A 74 -4.61 -10.54 -0.74
N GLU A 75 -3.80 -11.59 -0.92
CA GLU A 75 -3.96 -12.86 -0.20
C GLU A 75 -3.71 -12.74 1.31
N VAL A 76 -2.91 -11.77 1.74
CA VAL A 76 -2.59 -11.52 3.16
C VAL A 76 -3.34 -10.33 3.76
N SER A 77 -4.18 -9.65 3.00
CA SER A 77 -4.88 -8.45 3.46
C SER A 77 -5.69 -8.69 4.73
N ASP A 78 -6.41 -9.80 4.82
CA ASP A 78 -7.23 -10.13 6.00
C ASP A 78 -6.37 -10.39 7.24
N ASP A 79 -5.21 -11.01 7.09
CA ASP A 79 -4.27 -11.21 8.19
C ASP A 79 -3.68 -9.88 8.65
N ILE A 80 -3.32 -9.00 7.71
CA ILE A 80 -2.86 -7.65 8.02
C ILE A 80 -3.94 -6.87 8.76
N TYR A 81 -5.20 -6.87 8.29
CA TYR A 81 -6.29 -6.20 9.01
C TYR A 81 -6.50 -6.77 10.40
N ARG A 82 -6.40 -8.10 10.56
CA ARG A 82 -6.56 -8.76 11.87
C ARG A 82 -5.47 -8.36 12.85
N ILE A 83 -4.20 -8.25 12.40
CA ILE A 83 -3.11 -7.84 13.27
C ILE A 83 -3.18 -6.35 13.59
N LEU A 84 -3.52 -5.50 12.64
CA LEU A 84 -3.64 -4.06 12.86
C LEU A 84 -4.87 -3.72 13.73
N GLY A 85 -6.03 -4.31 13.44
CA GLY A 85 -7.29 -3.95 14.09
C GLY A 85 -7.55 -2.44 14.01
N ASP A 86 -8.05 -1.87 15.10
CA ASP A 86 -8.29 -0.42 15.23
C ASP A 86 -7.14 0.31 15.95
N ASP A 87 -5.96 -0.30 16.06
CA ASP A 87 -4.82 0.25 16.79
C ASP A 87 -4.28 1.52 16.13
N ILE A 88 -3.66 2.39 16.94
CA ILE A 88 -2.79 3.44 16.43
C ILE A 88 -1.54 2.78 15.86
N LEU A 89 -1.22 3.05 14.61
CA LEU A 89 0.00 2.56 13.97
C LEU A 89 1.17 3.46 14.33
N VAL A 90 2.31 2.87 14.63
CA VAL A 90 3.54 3.59 14.94
C VAL A 90 4.62 3.11 13.97
N ALA A 91 5.26 4.01 13.26
CA ALA A 91 6.34 3.67 12.34
C ALA A 91 7.40 4.78 12.28
N HIS A 92 8.58 4.44 11.75
CA HIS A 92 9.63 5.43 11.51
C HIS A 92 9.54 5.97 10.08
N ASN A 93 9.25 7.28 9.93
CA ASN A 93 8.79 7.87 8.67
C ASN A 93 7.44 7.27 8.22
N ALA A 94 6.51 7.19 9.17
CA ALA A 94 5.26 6.44 9.10
C ALA A 94 4.41 6.71 7.86
N LYS A 95 4.49 7.93 7.31
CA LYS A 95 3.75 8.27 6.09
C LYS A 95 4.09 7.34 4.94
N PHE A 96 5.35 6.88 4.84
CA PHE A 96 5.78 5.96 3.79
C PHE A 96 5.06 4.61 3.90
N ASP A 97 5.04 4.01 5.09
CA ASP A 97 4.43 2.69 5.32
C ASP A 97 2.91 2.74 5.21
N VAL A 98 2.30 3.75 5.86
CA VAL A 98 0.85 3.94 5.83
C VAL A 98 0.35 4.20 4.40
N GLU A 99 1.03 5.04 3.60
CA GLU A 99 0.71 5.22 2.18
C GLU A 99 0.88 3.92 1.38
N GLY A 100 1.98 3.20 1.63
CA GLY A 100 2.28 1.94 0.96
C GLY A 100 1.16 0.92 1.18
N LEU A 101 0.79 0.69 2.42
CA LEU A 101 -0.30 -0.21 2.81
C LEU A 101 -1.66 0.27 2.30
N ASN A 102 -1.99 1.56 2.51
CA ASN A 102 -3.28 2.12 2.09
C ASN A 102 -3.51 2.02 0.57
N ASN A 103 -2.44 2.11 -0.21
CA ASN A 103 -2.50 2.00 -1.67
C ASN A 103 -2.55 0.54 -2.18
N ARG A 104 -2.32 -0.45 -1.32
CA ARG A 104 -2.16 -1.85 -1.72
C ARG A 104 -3.12 -2.80 -1.04
N LEU A 105 -3.53 -2.48 0.19
CA LEU A 105 -4.56 -3.24 0.88
C LEU A 105 -5.92 -3.02 0.22
N VAL A 106 -6.69 -4.08 0.23
CA VAL A 106 -8.00 -4.21 -0.41
C VAL A 106 -8.97 -3.08 -0.04
N GLN A 107 -9.09 -2.76 1.25
CA GLN A 107 -10.00 -1.73 1.77
C GLN A 107 -9.29 -0.44 2.20
N GLY A 108 -7.96 -0.35 1.96
CA GLY A 108 -7.13 0.71 2.51
C GLY A 108 -6.99 0.62 4.04
N LEU A 109 -6.42 1.64 4.65
CA LEU A 109 -6.27 1.75 6.10
C LEU A 109 -7.20 2.82 6.66
N ARG A 110 -7.72 2.58 7.87
CA ARG A 110 -8.50 3.57 8.64
C ARG A 110 -7.83 3.93 9.96
N ASN A 111 -6.68 3.32 10.21
CA ASN A 111 -5.94 3.49 11.45
C ASN A 111 -5.35 4.90 11.55
N LYS A 112 -5.41 5.48 12.74
CA LYS A 112 -4.60 6.64 13.09
C LYS A 112 -3.14 6.21 13.19
N TRP A 113 -2.22 7.14 13.00
CA TRP A 113 -0.81 6.81 13.01
C TRP A 113 0.05 7.88 13.71
N VAL A 114 1.22 7.46 14.14
CA VAL A 114 2.25 8.27 14.80
C VAL A 114 3.56 8.07 14.05
N ASP A 115 4.22 9.17 13.71
CA ASP A 115 5.54 9.15 13.11
C ASP A 115 6.63 9.32 14.19
N THR A 116 7.44 8.28 14.37
CA THR A 116 8.54 8.34 15.34
C THR A 116 9.65 9.31 14.92
N LEU A 117 9.75 9.63 13.62
CA LEU A 117 10.65 10.66 13.11
C LEU A 117 10.36 12.02 13.75
N GLU A 118 9.09 12.35 13.96
CA GLU A 118 8.70 13.59 14.67
C GLU A 118 9.12 13.57 16.13
N ILE A 119 9.03 12.43 16.81
CA ILE A 119 9.46 12.25 18.20
C ILE A 119 10.97 12.43 18.30
N PHE A 120 11.74 11.78 17.44
CA PHE A 120 13.21 11.87 17.47
C PHE A 120 13.70 13.29 17.13
N LYS A 121 13.04 14.03 16.24
CA LYS A 121 13.34 15.44 15.96
C LYS A 121 13.08 16.36 17.18
N GLN A 122 12.14 16.04 18.04
CA GLN A 122 11.89 16.79 19.27
C GLN A 122 12.91 16.50 20.38
N THR A 123 13.49 15.29 20.37
CA THR A 123 14.26 14.77 21.50
C THR A 123 15.76 14.73 21.25
N LEU A 124 16.20 14.55 20.02
CA LEU A 124 17.60 14.42 19.63
C LEU A 124 18.05 15.63 18.80
N THR A 125 19.37 15.88 18.84
CA THR A 125 20.02 16.88 17.99
C THR A 125 21.13 16.19 17.23
N ILE A 126 20.82 15.67 16.03
CA ILE A 126 21.73 14.88 15.18
C ILE A 126 21.61 15.33 13.73
N SER A 127 22.63 15.02 12.93
CA SER A 127 22.70 15.43 11.51
C SER A 127 21.81 14.60 10.59
N SER A 128 21.48 13.38 10.99
CA SER A 128 20.61 12.48 10.23
C SER A 128 19.65 11.76 11.17
N TYR A 129 18.39 11.69 10.76
CA TYR A 129 17.32 11.01 11.49
C TYR A 129 16.93 9.67 10.82
N SER A 130 17.84 9.02 10.08
CA SER A 130 17.64 7.63 9.70
C SER A 130 17.66 6.73 10.93
N LEU A 131 16.94 5.62 10.90
CA LEU A 131 16.84 4.70 12.04
C LEU A 131 18.22 4.22 12.49
N SER A 132 19.13 3.93 11.55
CA SER A 132 20.54 3.58 11.83
C SER A 132 21.34 4.71 12.50
N SER A 133 21.10 5.98 12.13
CA SER A 133 21.77 7.13 12.76
C SER A 133 21.26 7.36 14.18
N ILE A 134 19.98 7.19 14.41
CA ILE A 134 19.34 7.29 15.72
C ILE A 134 19.84 6.17 16.63
N SER A 135 19.82 4.92 16.16
CA SER A 135 20.30 3.75 16.89
C SER A 135 21.74 3.93 17.37
N ARG A 136 22.63 4.33 16.47
CA ARG A 136 24.04 4.61 16.79
C ARG A 136 24.19 5.75 17.81
N HIS A 137 23.42 6.83 17.66
CA HIS A 137 23.47 7.95 18.60
C HIS A 137 23.01 7.56 20.02
N LEU A 138 22.06 6.63 20.12
CA LEU A 138 21.52 6.11 21.38
C LEU A 138 22.39 4.96 21.95
N GLY A 139 23.52 4.64 21.33
CA GLY A 139 24.45 3.63 21.82
C GLY A 139 24.00 2.18 21.58
N LEU A 140 23.08 1.94 20.66
CA LEU A 140 22.74 0.60 20.23
C LEU A 140 23.80 0.10 19.24
N GLU A 141 24.40 -1.04 19.53
CA GLU A 141 25.43 -1.66 18.70
C GLU A 141 24.84 -2.43 17.50
N GLU A 142 23.52 -2.54 17.42
CA GLU A 142 22.83 -3.29 16.37
C GLU A 142 22.92 -2.58 15.03
N ILE A 143 23.22 -3.37 14.00
CA ILE A 143 23.24 -2.88 12.60
C ILE A 143 21.83 -3.01 12.05
N GLN A 144 21.32 -1.95 11.43
CA GLN A 144 20.06 -2.02 10.70
C GLN A 144 20.18 -3.03 9.54
N THR A 145 19.28 -4.00 9.51
CA THR A 145 19.28 -5.08 8.51
C THR A 145 18.43 -4.75 7.30
N HIS A 146 17.59 -3.72 7.41
CA HIS A 146 16.53 -3.42 6.44
C HIS A 146 15.63 -4.64 6.20
N ARG A 147 15.24 -5.30 7.29
CA ARG A 147 14.18 -6.29 7.35
C ARG A 147 13.08 -5.72 8.23
N ALA A 148 11.86 -5.80 7.77
CA ALA A 148 10.75 -5.07 8.38
C ALA A 148 10.57 -5.38 9.87
N LEU A 149 10.70 -6.63 10.31
CA LEU A 149 10.57 -6.97 11.74
C LEU A 149 11.73 -6.43 12.58
N ASP A 150 12.97 -6.50 12.08
CA ASP A 150 14.14 -5.98 12.78
C ASP A 150 14.06 -4.44 12.90
N ASP A 151 13.55 -3.75 11.88
CA ASP A 151 13.35 -2.30 11.90
C ASP A 151 12.21 -1.89 12.84
N CYS A 152 11.15 -2.70 12.97
CA CYS A 152 10.16 -2.56 14.04
C CYS A 152 10.81 -2.68 15.44
N ASP A 153 11.62 -3.70 15.66
CA ASP A 153 12.33 -3.91 16.94
C ASP A 153 13.28 -2.77 17.26
N MET A 154 14.05 -2.32 16.27
CA MET A 154 14.96 -1.18 16.42
C MET A 154 14.21 0.11 16.75
N THR A 155 13.08 0.35 16.10
CA THR A 155 12.20 1.49 16.39
C THR A 155 11.72 1.46 17.84
N VAL A 156 11.26 0.30 18.33
CA VAL A 156 10.85 0.11 19.74
C VAL A 156 12.02 0.35 20.69
N LYS A 157 13.19 -0.20 20.43
CA LYS A 157 14.39 -0.03 21.27
C LYS A 157 14.80 1.45 21.32
N CYS A 158 14.88 2.12 20.18
CA CYS A 158 15.20 3.55 20.12
C CYS A 158 14.20 4.38 20.92
N LEU A 159 12.90 4.14 20.78
CA LEU A 159 11.87 4.83 21.54
C LEU A 159 11.96 4.59 23.05
N SER A 160 12.38 3.39 23.47
CA SER A 160 12.51 3.04 24.89
C SER A 160 13.67 3.79 25.59
N LEU A 161 14.66 4.23 24.82
CA LEU A 161 15.83 4.98 25.34
C LEU A 161 15.62 6.49 25.37
N ILE A 162 14.50 7.00 24.88
CA ILE A 162 14.19 8.44 24.93
C ILE A 162 13.70 8.82 26.31
N GLU A 163 14.52 9.57 27.03
CA GLU A 163 14.19 10.09 28.36
C GLU A 163 13.59 11.49 28.32
N LYS A 164 13.98 12.29 27.33
CA LYS A 164 13.53 13.66 27.16
C LYS A 164 12.03 13.71 26.86
N PRO A 165 11.26 14.61 27.51
CA PRO A 165 9.83 14.76 27.24
C PRO A 165 9.55 15.12 25.77
N TYR A 166 8.51 14.55 25.20
CA TYR A 166 8.04 14.85 23.85
C TYR A 166 6.52 14.78 23.75
N LYS A 167 6.00 15.41 22.71
CA LYS A 167 4.58 15.38 22.38
C LYS A 167 4.35 14.35 21.25
N ILE A 168 3.37 13.49 21.44
CA ILE A 168 2.91 12.59 20.38
C ILE A 168 1.88 13.33 19.54
N ASN A 169 2.15 13.45 18.25
CA ASN A 169 1.17 13.88 17.27
C ASN A 169 0.49 12.62 16.68
N ILE A 170 -0.82 12.52 16.89
CA ILE A 170 -1.61 11.45 16.30
C ILE A 170 -2.23 11.99 15.00
N HIS A 171 -1.84 11.41 13.89
CA HIS A 171 -2.38 11.72 12.59
C HIS A 171 -3.61 10.85 12.33
N ASP A 172 -4.72 11.47 11.95
CA ASP A 172 -5.97 10.82 11.57
C ASP A 172 -6.36 11.12 10.11
N GLU A 173 -5.47 11.79 9.42
CA GLU A 173 -5.63 11.96 7.98
C GLU A 173 -5.61 10.56 7.35
N LEU A 174 -6.77 10.15 6.86
CA LEU A 174 -6.80 9.14 5.82
C LEU A 174 -5.89 9.67 4.73
N ILE A 175 -4.71 9.07 4.57
CA ILE A 175 -3.88 9.34 3.42
C ILE A 175 -4.75 8.90 2.25
N ALA A 176 -5.52 9.85 1.75
CA ALA A 176 -6.41 9.62 0.65
C ALA A 176 -5.57 8.92 -0.41
N VAL A 177 -6.01 7.77 -0.87
CA VAL A 177 -5.54 7.22 -2.14
C VAL A 177 -5.64 8.39 -3.09
N GLY A 178 -4.49 9.06 -3.31
CA GLY A 178 -4.46 10.43 -3.78
C GLY A 178 -5.36 10.57 -4.99
N ASN A 179 -6.13 11.65 -5.07
CA ASN A 179 -6.97 11.96 -6.23
C ASN A 179 -6.09 11.91 -7.49
N TYR A 180 -5.87 10.69 -8.01
CA TYR A 180 -5.11 10.49 -9.22
C TYR A 180 -6.01 10.83 -10.41
N LYS A 181 -5.45 11.50 -11.39
CA LYS A 181 -6.10 11.60 -12.69
C LYS A 181 -5.77 10.34 -13.49
N CYS A 182 -6.70 9.84 -14.27
CA CYS A 182 -6.44 8.71 -15.17
C CYS A 182 -5.20 8.93 -16.05
N SER A 183 -4.89 10.18 -16.41
CA SER A 183 -3.69 10.58 -17.15
C SER A 183 -2.37 10.37 -16.40
N ASP A 184 -2.41 10.26 -15.06
CA ASP A 184 -1.20 10.15 -14.23
C ASP A 184 -0.71 8.68 -14.14
N ILE A 185 -1.57 7.74 -14.52
CA ILE A 185 -1.24 6.32 -14.53
C ILE A 185 -0.45 6.02 -15.81
N LYS A 186 0.78 5.58 -15.64
CA LYS A 186 1.67 5.17 -16.72
C LYS A 186 1.89 3.66 -16.68
N PRO A 187 2.06 2.99 -17.82
CA PRO A 187 2.42 1.59 -17.85
C PRO A 187 3.81 1.38 -17.21
N THR A 188 4.00 0.24 -16.60
CA THR A 188 5.31 -0.20 -16.11
C THR A 188 6.15 -0.75 -17.27
N GLU A 189 7.44 -1.04 -17.01
CA GLU A 189 8.33 -1.69 -18.00
C GLU A 189 7.85 -3.07 -18.43
N PHE A 190 7.09 -3.76 -17.59
CA PHE A 190 6.47 -5.08 -17.87
C PHE A 190 5.06 -4.93 -18.42
N ARG A 191 4.92 -4.22 -19.52
CA ARG A 191 3.65 -4.01 -20.18
C ARG A 191 3.24 -5.27 -20.94
N CYS A 192 1.99 -5.69 -20.74
CA CYS A 192 1.30 -6.66 -21.58
C CYS A 192 0.31 -5.91 -22.49
N ASP A 193 0.19 -6.28 -23.75
CA ASP A 193 -0.61 -5.52 -24.73
C ASP A 193 -1.98 -6.14 -25.04
N THR A 194 -2.54 -6.97 -24.16
CA THR A 194 -3.85 -7.64 -24.36
C THR A 194 -5.02 -6.66 -24.50
N LEU A 195 -4.90 -5.45 -23.96
CA LEU A 195 -5.88 -4.36 -24.06
C LEU A 195 -5.41 -3.21 -24.95
N ASN A 196 -4.44 -3.44 -25.84
CA ASN A 196 -3.91 -2.37 -26.67
C ASN A 196 -5.00 -1.69 -27.52
N GLY A 197 -5.07 -0.35 -27.39
CA GLY A 197 -6.10 0.46 -28.07
C GLY A 197 -7.51 0.41 -27.44
N VAL A 198 -7.73 -0.39 -26.39
CA VAL A 198 -9.00 -0.54 -25.71
C VAL A 198 -9.19 0.58 -24.67
N HIS A 199 -10.35 1.25 -24.71
CA HIS A 199 -10.70 2.25 -23.69
C HIS A 199 -11.74 1.69 -22.73
N CYS A 200 -11.41 1.72 -21.44
CA CYS A 200 -12.23 1.19 -20.35
C CYS A 200 -12.73 2.31 -19.43
N VAL A 201 -13.91 2.11 -18.88
CA VAL A 201 -14.49 2.96 -17.82
C VAL A 201 -14.99 2.04 -16.72
N ILE A 202 -14.73 2.41 -15.45
CA ILE A 202 -15.19 1.63 -14.29
C ILE A 202 -16.32 2.37 -13.59
N THR A 203 -17.32 1.62 -13.14
CA THR A 203 -18.40 2.10 -12.29
C THR A 203 -18.62 1.15 -11.12
N GLY A 204 -18.92 1.68 -9.95
CA GLY A 204 -19.03 0.88 -8.72
C GLY A 204 -17.68 0.61 -8.06
N SER A 205 -17.71 -0.16 -6.98
CA SER A 205 -16.56 -0.64 -6.23
C SER A 205 -16.49 -2.15 -6.35
N VAL A 206 -15.30 -2.70 -6.45
CA VAL A 206 -15.02 -4.14 -6.49
C VAL A 206 -14.61 -4.56 -5.10
N ASP A 207 -15.17 -5.68 -4.63
CA ASP A 207 -14.75 -6.24 -3.36
C ASP A 207 -13.30 -6.73 -3.48
N GLY A 208 -12.51 -6.36 -2.52
CA GLY A 208 -11.13 -6.80 -2.49
C GLY A 208 -10.14 -6.08 -3.42
N VAL A 209 -10.57 -5.22 -4.34
CA VAL A 209 -9.67 -4.61 -5.32
C VAL A 209 -9.83 -3.09 -5.40
N SER A 210 -8.75 -2.34 -5.20
CA SER A 210 -8.83 -0.89 -5.33
C SER A 210 -9.05 -0.45 -6.78
N ARG A 211 -9.85 0.61 -6.98
CA ARG A 211 -10.03 1.19 -8.32
C ARG A 211 -8.72 1.61 -8.97
N LEU A 212 -7.74 2.05 -8.17
CA LEU A 212 -6.42 2.42 -8.66
C LEU A 212 -5.68 1.21 -9.24
N ASP A 213 -5.76 0.05 -8.58
CA ASP A 213 -5.08 -1.14 -9.05
C ASP A 213 -5.73 -1.68 -10.33
N ILE A 214 -7.07 -1.64 -10.43
CA ILE A 214 -7.76 -1.96 -11.67
C ILE A 214 -7.30 -1.02 -12.81
N HIS A 215 -7.24 0.27 -12.55
CA HIS A 215 -6.77 1.25 -13.55
C HIS A 215 -5.32 0.98 -13.96
N LYS A 216 -4.42 0.68 -13.00
CA LYS A 216 -3.03 0.33 -13.28
C LYS A 216 -2.92 -0.96 -14.11
N ALA A 217 -3.69 -1.98 -13.76
CA ALA A 217 -3.70 -3.23 -14.50
C ALA A 217 -4.14 -3.02 -15.95
N ILE A 218 -5.23 -2.27 -16.19
CA ILE A 218 -5.69 -1.94 -17.54
C ILE A 218 -4.60 -1.22 -18.34
N VAL A 219 -3.93 -0.22 -17.72
CA VAL A 219 -2.85 0.55 -18.39
C VAL A 219 -1.63 -0.32 -18.66
N ASN A 220 -1.26 -1.22 -17.74
CA ASN A 220 -0.18 -2.18 -17.92
C ASN A 220 -0.48 -3.21 -19.02
N HIS A 221 -1.75 -3.46 -19.32
CA HIS A 221 -2.18 -4.31 -20.44
C HIS A 221 -2.41 -3.53 -21.74
N GLY A 222 -1.94 -2.27 -21.81
CA GLY A 222 -2.00 -1.44 -23.02
C GLY A 222 -3.30 -0.69 -23.20
N GLY A 223 -4.28 -0.86 -22.28
CA GLY A 223 -5.54 -0.17 -22.32
C GLY A 223 -5.45 1.30 -21.89
N THR A 224 -6.51 2.03 -22.16
CA THR A 224 -6.71 3.40 -21.68
C THR A 224 -7.93 3.47 -20.79
N ILE A 225 -7.89 4.36 -19.82
CA ILE A 225 -8.96 4.51 -18.81
C ILE A 225 -9.59 5.89 -18.86
N GLY A 226 -10.86 5.96 -18.50
CA GLY A 226 -11.60 7.20 -18.43
C GLY A 226 -12.58 7.26 -17.24
N THR A 227 -13.01 8.48 -16.91
CA THR A 227 -13.98 8.74 -15.85
C THR A 227 -15.41 8.72 -16.33
N SER A 228 -15.63 8.80 -17.65
CA SER A 228 -16.94 8.88 -18.29
C SER A 228 -17.01 7.99 -19.52
N VAL A 229 -18.21 7.46 -19.82
CA VAL A 229 -18.47 6.74 -21.07
C VAL A 229 -18.46 7.73 -22.23
N ILE A 230 -17.55 7.50 -23.19
CA ILE A 230 -17.35 8.31 -24.40
C ILE A 230 -17.45 7.42 -25.65
N ILE A 231 -17.39 8.00 -26.85
CA ILE A 231 -17.52 7.27 -28.12
C ILE A 231 -16.57 6.08 -28.22
N LYS A 232 -15.30 6.25 -27.85
CA LYS A 232 -14.29 5.21 -27.93
C LYS A 232 -14.32 4.17 -26.77
N THR A 233 -15.25 4.31 -25.82
CA THR A 233 -15.35 3.35 -24.71
C THR A 233 -15.78 1.99 -25.23
N ARG A 234 -14.91 0.98 -25.06
CA ARG A 234 -15.16 -0.41 -25.45
C ARG A 234 -15.78 -1.21 -24.30
N TYR A 235 -15.31 -0.99 -23.07
CA TYR A 235 -15.83 -1.67 -21.90
C TYR A 235 -16.30 -0.67 -20.84
N LEU A 236 -17.53 -0.86 -20.33
CA LEU A 236 -17.96 -0.34 -19.04
C LEU A 236 -17.86 -1.49 -18.03
N ILE A 237 -16.87 -1.44 -17.18
CA ILE A 237 -16.60 -2.45 -16.16
C ILE A 237 -17.42 -2.10 -14.93
N THR A 238 -18.28 -3.02 -14.48
CA THR A 238 -19.10 -2.85 -13.27
C THR A 238 -18.42 -3.53 -12.09
N GLY A 239 -18.40 -2.86 -10.96
CA GLY A 239 -18.02 -3.46 -9.67
C GLY A 239 -19.22 -4.13 -9.00
N ASP A 240 -18.95 -4.74 -7.84
CA ASP A 240 -19.95 -5.49 -7.07
C ASP A 240 -20.99 -4.58 -6.39
N TYR A 241 -20.61 -3.32 -6.09
CA TYR A 241 -21.44 -2.38 -5.34
C TYR A 241 -21.39 -0.97 -5.95
N GLY A 242 -22.49 -0.22 -5.78
CA GLY A 242 -22.53 1.22 -6.01
C GLY A 242 -22.34 1.65 -7.46
N CYS A 243 -22.76 0.82 -8.43
CA CYS A 243 -22.71 1.18 -9.85
C CYS A 243 -23.58 2.39 -10.16
N GLY A 244 -22.95 3.46 -10.65
CA GLY A 244 -23.65 4.72 -10.93
C GLY A 244 -24.57 4.64 -12.15
N ASN A 245 -25.87 4.93 -11.95
CA ASN A 245 -26.87 4.88 -13.01
C ASN A 245 -26.52 5.73 -14.25
N SER A 246 -25.85 6.86 -14.08
CA SER A 246 -25.48 7.75 -15.19
C SER A 246 -24.54 7.07 -16.22
N LYS A 247 -23.55 6.29 -15.74
CA LYS A 247 -22.64 5.57 -16.65
C LYS A 247 -23.33 4.37 -17.29
N LEU A 248 -24.13 3.63 -16.52
CA LEU A 248 -24.91 2.50 -17.02
C LEU A 248 -25.90 2.95 -18.10
N ASN A 249 -26.68 3.99 -17.85
CA ASN A 249 -27.63 4.51 -18.82
C ASN A 249 -26.94 4.95 -20.13
N LYS A 250 -25.79 5.64 -20.02
CA LYS A 250 -25.01 6.04 -21.22
C LYS A 250 -24.51 4.83 -22.00
N ALA A 251 -24.00 3.80 -21.34
CA ALA A 251 -23.53 2.59 -22.00
C ALA A 251 -24.69 1.83 -22.66
N GLN A 252 -25.83 1.67 -21.99
CA GLN A 252 -27.02 1.05 -22.53
C GLN A 252 -27.59 1.80 -23.75
N MET A 253 -27.59 3.14 -23.72
CA MET A 253 -27.98 3.93 -24.89
C MET A 253 -27.07 3.66 -26.08
N LYS A 254 -25.76 3.58 -25.87
CA LYS A 254 -24.77 3.27 -26.91
C LYS A 254 -24.97 1.86 -27.48
N MET A 255 -25.22 0.87 -26.62
CA MET A 255 -25.55 -0.49 -27.07
C MET A 255 -26.80 -0.52 -27.95
N ARG A 256 -27.85 0.22 -27.59
CA ARG A 256 -29.09 0.34 -28.41
C ARG A 256 -28.82 0.97 -29.77
N ASN A 257 -27.84 1.85 -29.86
CA ASN A 257 -27.43 2.51 -31.10
C ASN A 257 -26.42 1.67 -31.92
N ASN A 258 -26.23 0.40 -31.58
CA ASN A 258 -25.24 -0.51 -32.21
C ASN A 258 -23.80 0.01 -32.15
N GLU A 259 -23.46 0.84 -31.16
CA GLU A 259 -22.09 1.22 -30.89
C GLU A 259 -21.32 0.07 -30.22
N ASN A 260 -20.02 -0.06 -30.53
CA ASN A 260 -19.19 -1.16 -30.06
C ASN A 260 -18.77 -0.95 -28.59
N ILE A 261 -19.73 -1.03 -27.66
CA ILE A 261 -19.54 -0.97 -26.22
C ILE A 261 -20.15 -2.19 -25.55
N GLU A 262 -19.50 -2.69 -24.50
CA GLU A 262 -19.93 -3.83 -23.69
C GLU A 262 -19.95 -3.45 -22.22
N ILE A 263 -20.99 -3.89 -21.53
CA ILE A 263 -21.08 -3.80 -20.07
C ILE A 263 -20.70 -5.17 -19.52
N ILE A 264 -19.62 -5.22 -18.72
CA ILE A 264 -19.03 -6.46 -18.21
C ILE A 264 -18.74 -6.28 -16.71
N ASP A 265 -18.96 -7.32 -15.91
CA ASP A 265 -18.56 -7.30 -14.53
C ASP A 265 -17.03 -7.43 -14.40
N PHE A 266 -16.48 -6.95 -13.29
CA PHE A 266 -15.04 -6.90 -13.10
C PHE A 266 -14.39 -8.29 -13.09
N HIS A 267 -15.02 -9.28 -12.46
CA HIS A 267 -14.44 -10.62 -12.33
C HIS A 267 -14.30 -11.28 -13.69
N THR A 268 -15.36 -11.23 -14.51
CA THR A 268 -15.32 -11.71 -15.92
C THR A 268 -14.28 -10.95 -16.74
N PHE A 269 -14.19 -9.62 -16.55
CA PHE A 269 -13.18 -8.81 -17.25
C PHE A 269 -11.75 -9.17 -16.82
N ASN A 270 -11.53 -9.36 -15.51
CA ASN A 270 -10.23 -9.76 -14.97
C ASN A 270 -9.77 -11.12 -15.51
N GLU A 271 -10.68 -12.10 -15.58
CA GLU A 271 -10.39 -13.44 -16.13
C GLU A 271 -10.10 -13.35 -17.64
N MET A 272 -10.95 -12.63 -18.41
CA MET A 272 -10.82 -12.51 -19.87
C MET A 272 -9.48 -11.93 -20.30
N PHE A 273 -8.95 -10.98 -19.56
CA PHE A 273 -7.69 -10.29 -19.89
C PHE A 273 -6.52 -10.68 -18.99
N SER A 274 -6.72 -11.60 -18.04
CA SER A 274 -5.70 -12.09 -17.11
C SER A 274 -4.96 -10.96 -16.39
N LEU A 275 -5.71 -9.99 -15.84
CA LEU A 275 -5.13 -8.80 -15.21
C LEU A 275 -4.35 -9.12 -13.94
N GLY A 276 -4.57 -10.29 -13.32
CA GLY A 276 -3.88 -10.74 -12.11
C GLY A 276 -4.30 -9.97 -10.83
N LEU A 277 -5.57 -9.60 -10.75
CA LEU A 277 -6.16 -8.91 -9.62
C LEU A 277 -7.12 -9.80 -8.85
#